data_d284b51b36f9d53360a95517480676ba
#
_entry.id   d284b51b36f9d53360a95517480676ba
#
_cell.length_a   1.000
_cell.length_b   1.000
_cell.length_c   1.000
_cell.angle_alpha   90.00
_cell.angle_beta   90.00
_cell.angle_gamma   90.00
#
_symmetry.space_group_name_H-M   'P 1'
#
loop_
_entity.id
_entity.type
_entity.pdbx_description
1 polymer ?
#
loop_
_entity_poly.entity_id
_entity_poly.type
_entity_poly.pdbx_seq_one_letter_code
_entity_poly.pdbx_strand_id
1 'polypeptide(L)'
;MCFKRITTKSCIYSYTQTNNMTDNPNVLVICGKNKKRSKTAEHLFLNDNRIRIRSAGLSPKSNRKISENDLHWADLVLVMEYEHKSKIKELYRHLELPTIEVLAIPNDYEYMDEELIEILTDRINDTLKRVYAI
;
A
#
# COMPACT_ATOMS: atom_id res chain seq x y z
N MET A 1 15.12 -8.74 9.36
CA MET A 1 15.09 -8.37 8.82
C MET A 1 14.44 -8.16 8.52
N CYS A 2 14.69 -8.20 8.76
CA CYS A 2 14.52 -7.58 8.39
C CYS A 2 14.02 -7.42 8.09
N PHE A 3 14.07 -6.96 7.83
CA PHE A 3 13.96 -6.36 7.52
C PHE A 3 13.94 -5.83 7.10
N LYS A 4 14.27 -5.27 7.08
CA LYS A 4 14.32 -4.61 6.63
C LYS A 4 14.35 -4.35 6.41
N ARG A 5 14.69 -4.14 6.72
CA ARG A 5 14.76 -3.79 6.48
C ARG A 5 14.64 -4.02 6.70
N ILE A 6 14.93 -4.69 7.16
CA ILE A 6 14.85 -4.78 7.29
C ILE A 6 14.95 -4.72 7.30
N THR A 7 15.18 -4.55 7.38
CA THR A 7 15.26 -4.37 7.26
C THR A 7 15.39 -4.19 7.22
N THR A 8 15.91 -3.90 7.37
CA THR A 8 16.03 -3.67 7.26
C THR A 8 15.86 -3.62 7.56
N LYS A 9 16.20 -3.49 7.67
CA LYS A 9 16.02 -3.31 7.80
C LYS A 9 15.64 -3.72 8.16
N SER A 10 16.01 -4.22 8.53
CA SER A 10 15.66 -4.49 8.67
C SER A 10 15.33 -5.02 9.30
N CYS A 11 15.74 -5.48 9.51
CA CYS A 11 15.50 -5.73 9.76
C CYS A 11 15.40 -6.02 10.54
N ILE A 12 15.81 -6.13 10.93
CA ILE A 12 15.72 -6.15 11.34
C ILE A 12 15.45 -6.46 12.22
N TYR A 13 15.60 -6.83 12.63
CA TYR A 13 15.25 -6.92 13.18
C TYR A 13 15.11 -7.16 14.05
N SER A 14 15.44 -7.19 14.61
CA SER A 14 15.35 -7.21 15.13
C SER A 14 15.07 -7.47 16.11
N TYR A 15 15.33 -7.57 16.79
CA TYR A 15 15.05 -7.56 17.48
C TYR A 15 14.54 -7.40 18.32
N THR A 16 14.77 -7.44 18.73
CA THR A 16 14.26 -6.98 19.22
C THR A 16 13.47 -6.88 19.82
N GLN A 17 13.49 -6.74 20.06
CA GLN A 17 12.77 -6.31 20.20
C GLN A 17 11.93 -5.93 20.42
N THR A 18 12.08 -5.76 20.67
CA THR A 18 11.37 -5.14 20.53
C THR A 18 10.74 -4.62 20.35
N ASN A 19 10.74 -4.34 20.23
CA ASN A 19 10.29 -3.72 19.73
C ASN A 19 9.78 -3.25 19.29
N ASN A 20 10.04 -2.97 18.78
CA ASN A 20 9.66 -2.45 18.18
C ASN A 20 8.62 -2.20 18.05
N MET A 21 8.54 -2.20 17.64
CA MET A 21 7.29 -1.98 17.83
C MET A 21 6.67 -0.72 17.38
N THR A 22 7.31 0.22 17.36
CA THR A 22 6.91 1.53 16.92
C THR A 22 7.03 1.72 15.42
N ASP A 23 7.67 0.78 14.76
CA ASP A 23 7.88 0.87 13.31
C ASP A 23 6.74 0.24 12.54
N ASN A 24 5.63 0.98 12.44
CA ASN A 24 4.48 0.53 11.66
C ASN A 24 4.85 0.49 10.18
N PRO A 25 4.38 -0.50 9.43
CA PRO A 25 4.68 -0.55 8.00
C PRO A 25 4.03 0.62 7.26
N ASN A 26 4.73 1.09 6.24
CA ASN A 26 4.26 2.14 5.35
C ASN A 26 3.56 1.49 4.17
N VAL A 27 2.28 1.79 4.02
CA VAL A 27 1.43 1.18 2.99
C VAL A 27 1.05 2.23 1.95
N LEU A 28 1.34 1.95 0.69
CA LEU A 28 1.00 2.82 -0.43
C LEU A 28 -0.11 2.16 -1.23
N VAL A 29 -1.23 2.86 -1.41
CA VAL A 29 -2.39 2.33 -2.14
C VAL A 29 -2.49 3.03 -3.49
N ILE A 30 -2.54 2.25 -4.56
CA ILE A 30 -2.50 2.76 -5.93
C ILE A 30 -3.74 2.39 -6.71
N CYS A 31 -4.31 3.36 -7.42
CA CYS A 31 -5.31 3.08 -8.45
C CYS A 31 -4.96 3.92 -9.68
N GLY A 32 -5.86 3.96 -10.66
CA GLY A 32 -5.57 4.67 -11.91
C GLY A 32 -5.36 6.16 -11.73
N LYS A 33 -6.32 6.83 -11.10
CA LYS A 33 -6.34 8.30 -11.00
C LYS A 33 -6.29 8.86 -9.60
N ASN A 34 -6.18 8.02 -8.58
CA ASN A 34 -6.16 8.45 -7.18
C ASN A 34 -7.39 9.31 -6.82
N LYS A 35 -8.57 8.88 -7.26
CA LYS A 35 -9.79 9.64 -6.99
C LYS A 35 -10.81 8.88 -6.17
N LYS A 36 -10.96 7.59 -6.39
CA LYS A 36 -12.04 6.82 -5.78
C LYS A 36 -11.52 5.71 -4.90
N ARG A 37 -11.02 4.62 -5.52
CA ARG A 37 -10.62 3.43 -4.76
C ARG A 37 -9.48 3.68 -3.78
N SER A 38 -8.37 4.25 -4.26
CA SER A 38 -7.23 4.46 -3.38
C SER A 38 -7.48 5.56 -2.36
N LYS A 39 -8.25 6.59 -2.72
CA LYS A 39 -8.60 7.64 -1.76
C LYS A 39 -9.54 7.11 -0.69
N THR A 40 -10.46 6.23 -1.05
CA THR A 40 -11.33 5.59 -0.07
C THR A 40 -10.51 4.76 0.91
N ALA A 41 -9.57 3.97 0.39
CA ALA A 41 -8.69 3.16 1.25
C ALA A 41 -7.89 4.03 2.21
N GLU A 42 -7.31 5.12 1.70
CA GLU A 42 -6.55 6.05 2.52
C GLU A 42 -7.41 6.61 3.64
N HIS A 43 -8.62 7.04 3.30
CA HIS A 43 -9.53 7.60 4.28
C HIS A 43 -9.89 6.60 5.38
N LEU A 44 -10.16 5.36 4.98
CA LEU A 44 -10.57 4.32 5.92
C LEU A 44 -9.47 3.97 6.93
N PHE A 45 -8.21 3.98 6.48
CA PHE A 45 -7.10 3.52 7.30
C PHE A 45 -6.19 4.63 7.81
N LEU A 46 -6.57 5.90 7.59
CA LEU A 46 -5.74 7.04 7.95
C LEU A 46 -5.41 7.08 9.43
N ASN A 47 -6.36 6.70 10.27
CA ASN A 47 -6.17 6.71 11.73
C ASN A 47 -5.93 5.32 12.32
N ASP A 48 -5.62 4.36 11.48
CA ASP A 48 -5.34 2.99 11.94
C ASP A 48 -3.93 2.93 12.52
N ASN A 49 -3.84 2.54 13.79
CA ASN A 49 -2.56 2.54 14.52
C ASN A 49 -1.58 1.49 14.03
N ARG A 50 -2.01 0.54 13.21
CA ARG A 50 -1.15 -0.55 12.75
C ARG A 50 -0.25 -0.15 11.60
N ILE A 51 -0.64 0.86 10.82
CA ILE A 51 0.06 1.22 9.59
C ILE A 51 0.12 2.73 9.40
N ARG A 52 0.99 3.16 8.49
CA ARG A 52 0.95 4.51 7.92
C ARG A 52 0.50 4.32 6.48
N ILE A 53 -0.36 5.18 5.98
CA ILE A 53 -0.95 4.98 4.66
C ILE A 53 -0.84 6.23 3.80
N ARG A 54 -0.58 6.02 2.51
CA ARG A 54 -0.64 7.06 1.47
C ARG A 54 -1.36 6.48 0.27
N SER A 55 -1.93 7.34 -0.55
CA SER A 55 -2.52 6.92 -1.82
C SER A 55 -1.92 7.71 -2.97
N ALA A 56 -1.91 7.12 -4.16
CA ALA A 56 -1.43 7.78 -5.36
C ALA A 56 -2.06 7.12 -6.58
N GLY A 57 -1.87 7.72 -7.74
CA GLY A 57 -2.41 7.19 -9.00
C GLY A 57 -1.32 7.05 -10.05
N LEU A 58 -1.56 6.16 -11.00
CA LEU A 58 -0.61 5.92 -12.09
C LEU A 58 -0.75 6.92 -13.24
N SER A 59 -1.96 7.43 -13.45
CA SER A 59 -2.23 8.35 -14.54
C SER A 59 -1.58 9.72 -14.28
N PRO A 60 -1.07 10.40 -15.31
CA PRO A 60 -0.63 11.79 -15.16
C PRO A 60 -1.74 12.73 -14.71
N LYS A 61 -3.01 12.30 -14.86
CA LYS A 61 -4.18 13.09 -14.43
C LYS A 61 -4.62 12.80 -13.01
N SER A 62 -3.81 12.03 -12.26
CA SER A 62 -4.13 11.69 -10.87
C SER A 62 -4.13 12.92 -9.98
N ASN A 63 -4.97 12.89 -8.94
CA ASN A 63 -4.94 13.92 -7.91
C ASN A 63 -3.54 13.97 -7.28
N ARG A 64 -2.94 12.81 -7.07
CA ARG A 64 -1.58 12.70 -6.60
C ARG A 64 -0.91 11.57 -7.37
N LYS A 65 0.00 11.94 -8.27
CA LYS A 65 0.69 10.97 -9.11
C LYS A 65 1.78 10.24 -8.32
N ILE A 66 1.91 8.94 -8.56
CA ILE A 66 2.95 8.13 -7.93
C ILE A 66 4.35 8.67 -8.30
N SER A 67 5.28 8.56 -7.37
CA SER A 67 6.66 8.99 -7.57
C SER A 67 7.63 7.95 -7.01
N GLU A 68 8.92 8.09 -7.36
CA GLU A 68 9.94 7.21 -6.80
C GLU A 68 10.01 7.36 -5.28
N ASN A 69 9.81 8.56 -4.76
CA ASN A 69 9.82 8.79 -3.32
C ASN A 69 8.73 7.98 -2.61
N ASP A 70 7.56 7.87 -3.24
CA ASP A 70 6.48 7.05 -2.68
C ASP A 70 6.90 5.59 -2.58
N LEU A 71 7.57 5.08 -3.62
CA LEU A 71 8.00 3.70 -3.65
C LEU A 71 9.13 3.43 -2.67
N HIS A 72 10.03 4.40 -2.48
CA HIS A 72 11.08 4.30 -1.46
C HIS A 72 10.50 4.32 -0.06
N TRP A 73 9.44 5.10 0.14
CA TRP A 73 8.78 5.21 1.44
C TRP A 73 8.01 3.93 1.80
N ALA A 74 7.43 3.27 0.81
CA ALA A 74 6.50 2.15 1.04
C ALA A 74 7.22 0.86 1.40
N ASP A 75 6.66 0.17 2.38
CA ASP A 75 7.05 -1.22 2.69
C ASP A 75 6.15 -2.18 1.94
N LEU A 76 4.92 -1.76 1.68
CA LEU A 76 3.92 -2.57 0.99
C LEU A 76 3.14 -1.67 0.03
N VAL A 77 2.98 -2.14 -1.21
CA VAL A 77 2.15 -1.44 -2.20
C VAL A 77 0.91 -2.28 -2.47
N LEU A 78 -0.25 -1.65 -2.34
CA LEU A 78 -1.54 -2.28 -2.63
C LEU A 78 -2.08 -1.66 -3.91
N VAL A 79 -2.32 -2.48 -4.92
CA VAL A 79 -2.88 -1.99 -6.18
C VAL A 79 -4.26 -2.59 -6.39
N MET A 80 -5.09 -1.88 -7.14
CA MET A 80 -6.48 -2.30 -7.35
C MET A 80 -6.62 -3.36 -8.42
N GLU A 81 -5.70 -3.40 -9.39
CA GLU A 81 -5.78 -4.33 -10.53
C GLU A 81 -4.41 -4.85 -10.89
N TYR A 82 -4.38 -6.03 -11.51
CA TYR A 82 -3.12 -6.65 -11.95
C TYR A 82 -2.37 -5.77 -12.93
N GLU A 83 -3.11 -5.04 -13.76
CA GLU A 83 -2.55 -4.10 -14.72
C GLU A 83 -1.70 -3.02 -14.02
N HIS A 84 -2.16 -2.56 -12.87
CA HIS A 84 -1.43 -1.56 -12.10
C HIS A 84 -0.08 -2.11 -11.63
N LYS A 85 -0.08 -3.35 -11.17
CA LYS A 85 1.15 -4.00 -10.72
C LYS A 85 2.15 -4.12 -11.86
N SER A 86 1.69 -4.59 -13.02
CA SER A 86 2.54 -4.73 -14.20
C SER A 86 3.12 -3.39 -14.62
N LYS A 87 2.31 -2.36 -14.59
CA LYS A 87 2.73 -1.02 -15.00
C LYS A 87 3.80 -0.45 -14.08
N ILE A 88 3.64 -0.64 -12.77
CA ILE A 88 4.64 -0.19 -11.80
C ILE A 88 5.96 -0.91 -12.03
N LYS A 89 5.92 -2.21 -12.24
CA LYS A 89 7.13 -2.99 -12.49
C LYS A 89 7.85 -2.54 -13.76
N GLU A 90 7.09 -2.16 -14.76
CA GLU A 90 7.67 -1.69 -16.02
C GLU A 90 8.27 -0.28 -15.88
N LEU A 91 7.51 0.65 -15.30
CA LEU A 91 7.92 2.03 -15.18
C LEU A 91 9.09 2.23 -14.22
N TYR A 92 9.18 1.42 -13.20
CA TYR A 92 10.18 1.57 -12.14
C TYR A 92 11.10 0.36 -12.03
N ARG A 93 11.35 -0.31 -13.14
CA ARG A 93 12.18 -1.53 -13.13
C ARG A 93 13.64 -1.26 -12.75
N HIS A 94 14.04 0.01 -12.76
CA HIS A 94 15.38 0.41 -12.31
C HIS A 94 15.48 0.52 -10.80
N LEU A 95 14.37 0.41 -10.09
CA LEU A 95 14.33 0.48 -8.64
C LEU A 95 14.14 -0.91 -8.04
N GLU A 96 14.60 -1.05 -6.80
CA GLU A 96 14.26 -2.22 -5.99
C GLU A 96 12.90 -1.96 -5.39
N LEU A 97 11.88 -2.65 -5.90
CA LEU A 97 10.50 -2.36 -5.53
C LEU A 97 10.10 -3.08 -4.24
N PRO A 98 9.22 -2.45 -3.43
CA PRO A 98 8.64 -3.15 -2.29
C PRO A 98 7.67 -4.24 -2.76
N THR A 99 7.18 -5.04 -1.82
CA THR A 99 6.15 -6.04 -2.11
C THR A 99 4.90 -5.37 -2.65
N ILE A 100 4.36 -5.90 -3.74
CA ILE A 100 3.15 -5.38 -4.37
C ILE A 100 2.07 -6.45 -4.31
N GLU A 101 0.94 -6.12 -3.67
CA GLU A 101 -0.21 -7.03 -3.57
C GLU A 101 -1.39 -6.47 -4.35
N VAL A 102 -2.12 -7.34 -5.03
CA VAL A 102 -3.27 -6.94 -5.84
C VAL A 102 -4.55 -7.19 -5.06
N LEU A 103 -5.37 -6.16 -4.89
CA LEU A 103 -6.64 -6.29 -4.18
C LEU A 103 -7.78 -6.77 -5.08
N ALA A 104 -7.61 -6.63 -6.39
CA ALA A 104 -8.58 -7.08 -7.41
C ALA A 104 -9.96 -6.45 -7.19
N ILE A 105 -10.00 -5.12 -7.14
CA ILE A 105 -11.25 -4.37 -6.96
C ILE A 105 -11.59 -3.65 -8.26
N PRO A 106 -12.77 -3.89 -8.82
CA PRO A 106 -13.14 -3.27 -10.10
C PRO A 106 -13.36 -1.76 -9.97
N ASN A 107 -13.32 -1.07 -11.10
CA ASN A 107 -13.43 0.39 -11.13
C ASN A 107 -14.91 0.80 -11.33
N ASP A 108 -15.79 0.25 -10.49
CA ASP A 108 -17.24 0.46 -10.60
C ASP A 108 -17.83 1.29 -9.47
N TYR A 109 -16.98 1.81 -8.59
CA TYR A 109 -17.46 2.44 -7.35
C TYR A 109 -17.12 3.92 -7.30
N GLU A 110 -17.99 4.67 -6.64
CA GLU A 110 -17.70 6.06 -6.33
C GLU A 110 -16.91 6.16 -5.03
N TYR A 111 -16.34 7.34 -4.77
CA TYR A 111 -15.59 7.60 -3.55
C TYR A 111 -16.48 7.35 -2.34
N MET A 112 -15.99 6.56 -1.39
CA MET A 112 -16.69 6.20 -0.14
C MET A 112 -18.02 5.45 -0.35
N ASP A 113 -18.18 4.79 -1.49
CA ASP A 113 -19.32 3.89 -1.71
C ASP A 113 -19.30 2.80 -0.64
N GLU A 114 -20.48 2.48 -0.08
CA GLU A 114 -20.61 1.51 1.01
C GLU A 114 -20.03 0.14 0.66
N GLU A 115 -20.33 -0.34 -0.53
CA GLU A 115 -19.82 -1.64 -0.96
C GLU A 115 -18.29 -1.60 -1.12
N LEU A 116 -17.77 -0.50 -1.65
CA LEU A 116 -16.33 -0.31 -1.78
C LEU A 116 -15.66 -0.30 -0.42
N ILE A 117 -16.25 0.38 0.56
CA ILE A 117 -15.74 0.42 1.93
C ILE A 117 -15.62 -0.99 2.50
N GLU A 118 -16.67 -1.78 2.31
CA GLU A 118 -16.72 -3.14 2.83
C GLU A 118 -15.64 -4.02 2.21
N ILE A 119 -15.53 -3.97 0.88
CA ILE A 119 -14.55 -4.76 0.14
C ILE A 119 -13.13 -4.36 0.51
N LEU A 120 -12.87 -3.05 0.56
CA LEU A 120 -11.52 -2.55 0.90
C LEU A 120 -11.14 -2.93 2.31
N THR A 121 -12.06 -2.74 3.26
CA THR A 121 -11.81 -3.07 4.66
C THR A 121 -11.43 -4.54 4.79
N ASP A 122 -12.22 -5.40 4.17
CA ASP A 122 -11.99 -6.84 4.23
C ASP A 122 -10.65 -7.23 3.60
N ARG A 123 -10.39 -6.78 2.38
CA ARG A 123 -9.19 -7.19 1.66
C ARG A 123 -7.92 -6.61 2.21
N ILE A 124 -7.95 -5.37 2.66
CA ILE A 124 -6.77 -4.75 3.27
C ILE A 124 -6.44 -5.41 4.59
N ASN A 125 -7.44 -5.64 5.44
CA ASN A 125 -7.21 -6.33 6.71
C ASN A 125 -6.68 -7.74 6.49
N ASP A 126 -7.21 -8.45 5.52
CA ASP A 126 -6.73 -9.78 5.18
C ASP A 126 -5.26 -9.75 4.73
N THR A 127 -4.92 -8.79 3.90
CA THR A 127 -3.55 -8.64 3.42
C THR A 127 -2.58 -8.30 4.55
N LEU A 128 -2.98 -7.37 5.43
CA LEU A 128 -2.13 -7.00 6.57
C LEU A 128 -1.90 -8.18 7.50
N LYS A 129 -2.93 -8.98 7.72
CA LYS A 129 -2.81 -10.17 8.55
C LYS A 129 -1.89 -11.20 7.91
N ARG A 130 -2.02 -11.41 6.61
CA ARG A 130 -1.24 -12.39 5.87
C ARG A 130 0.23 -11.99 5.76
N VAL A 131 0.49 -10.70 5.50
CA VAL A 131 1.85 -10.21 5.26
C VAL A 131 2.58 -9.88 6.56
N TYR A 132 1.89 -9.28 7.52
CA TYR A 132 2.52 -8.76 8.74
C TYR A 132 1.99 -9.39 10.03
N ALA A 133 0.98 -10.21 9.96
CA ALA A 133 0.33 -10.80 11.14
C ALA A 133 -0.24 -9.72 12.08
N ILE A 134 -0.76 -8.67 11.52
CA ILE A 134 -1.37 -7.58 12.29
C ILE A 134 -2.82 -7.37 11.87
#